data_15e3e851a08949be5079a08bba195fdf
#
_entry.id   15e3e851a08949be5079a08bba195fdf
#
_cell.length_a   1.000
_cell.length_b   1.000
_cell.length_c   1.000
_cell.angle_alpha   90.00
_cell.angle_beta   90.00
_cell.angle_gamma   90.00
#
_symmetry.space_group_name_H-M   'P 1'
#
loop_
_entity.id
_entity.type
_entity.pdbx_description
1 polymer ?
#
loop_
_entity_poly.entity_id
_entity_poly.type
_entity_poly.pdbx_seq_one_letter_code
_entity_poly.pdbx_strand_id
1 'polypeptide(L)'
;MFPTIPANSATTSFPENDEGIFGYGLNGGGHQSMTNLVSNTGVVSSDVGGVGTARQGPGACEYGGDKGIFAYGKSGSLYNMSNLVSNTGVVSSDVAGVGTARRYLGACSYGEDKGIFGYGRVGTSETAVTNLVSNAGVVASDTAGVGTARKYLSACEYGGDKGIFGFGYNGAVWSITNLVSNAGVVASDQAATTGTGRYGLAACSYGGDKGIFGFGANGGAENVTNLVSNTGVVSSDVAGVGTARQYLGACEYGGDKGIFGYGNDGGNPAYTNLVSNTGVVASDQAAETGTGRYGLAACSFN
;
A
#
# COMPACT_ATOMS: atom_id res chain seq x y z
N MET A 1 -18.31 34.76 -40.21
CA MET A 1 -17.80 34.87 -38.82
C MET A 1 -18.42 33.71 -38.07
N PHE A 2 -17.70 32.61 -37.83
CA PHE A 2 -18.18 31.45 -37.10
C PHE A 2 -17.91 31.67 -35.60
N PRO A 3 -18.87 31.40 -34.72
CA PRO A 3 -18.62 31.53 -33.28
C PRO A 3 -17.66 30.42 -32.84
N THR A 4 -16.54 30.81 -32.23
CA THR A 4 -15.65 29.92 -31.53
C THR A 4 -16.35 29.45 -30.27
N ILE A 5 -16.62 28.15 -30.17
CA ILE A 5 -17.02 27.48 -28.92
C ILE A 5 -15.78 27.40 -28.07
N PRO A 6 -15.74 27.99 -26.87
CA PRO A 6 -14.64 27.74 -25.96
C PRO A 6 -14.70 26.26 -25.52
N ALA A 7 -13.62 25.54 -25.76
CA ALA A 7 -13.43 24.20 -25.16
C ALA A 7 -13.30 24.40 -23.64
N ASN A 8 -14.38 24.22 -22.94
CA ASN A 8 -14.37 24.09 -21.49
C ASN A 8 -14.01 22.64 -21.19
N SER A 9 -12.74 22.31 -21.22
CA SER A 9 -12.27 21.08 -20.59
C SER A 9 -12.33 21.35 -19.09
N ALA A 10 -13.45 21.02 -18.46
CA ALA A 10 -13.46 20.80 -17.04
C ALA A 10 -12.57 19.56 -16.80
N THR A 11 -11.31 19.78 -16.48
CA THR A 11 -10.55 18.79 -15.75
C THR A 11 -11.29 18.61 -14.43
N THR A 12 -12.01 17.48 -14.30
CA THR A 12 -12.45 17.01 -13.01
C THR A 12 -11.18 16.67 -12.26
N SER A 13 -10.61 17.64 -11.52
CA SER A 13 -9.65 17.30 -10.49
C SER A 13 -10.43 16.55 -9.44
N PHE A 14 -10.20 15.25 -9.30
CA PHE A 14 -10.59 14.55 -8.08
C PHE A 14 -9.92 15.26 -6.92
N PRO A 15 -10.59 15.41 -5.75
CA PRO A 15 -9.90 15.91 -4.56
C PRO A 15 -8.70 15.00 -4.32
N GLU A 16 -7.53 15.59 -4.11
CA GLU A 16 -6.33 14.84 -3.75
C GLU A 16 -6.59 14.20 -2.38
N ASN A 17 -6.32 12.90 -2.24
CA ASN A 17 -6.46 12.19 -0.98
C ASN A 17 -5.52 12.83 0.05
N ASP A 18 -6.07 13.54 1.02
CA ASP A 18 -5.27 14.27 1.99
C ASP A 18 -5.23 13.64 3.39
N GLU A 19 -6.00 12.57 3.62
CA GLU A 19 -6.01 11.78 4.85
C GLU A 19 -5.67 10.31 4.58
N GLY A 20 -5.15 9.62 5.61
CA GLY A 20 -4.78 8.21 5.50
C GLY A 20 -5.33 7.38 6.65
N ILE A 21 -5.22 6.05 6.50
CA ILE A 21 -5.62 5.09 7.53
C ILE A 21 -4.68 3.89 7.55
N PHE A 22 -4.16 3.57 8.75
CA PHE A 22 -3.51 2.30 9.05
C PHE A 22 -4.55 1.33 9.61
N GLY A 23 -4.57 0.07 9.17
CA GLY A 23 -5.56 -0.89 9.65
C GLY A 23 -5.06 -2.32 9.78
N TYR A 24 -5.71 -3.05 10.69
CA TYR A 24 -5.46 -4.47 10.94
C TYR A 24 -4.06 -4.78 11.51
N GLY A 25 -3.55 -5.99 11.29
CA GLY A 25 -2.22 -6.42 11.70
C GLY A 25 -2.20 -7.44 12.83
N LEU A 26 -1.03 -7.59 13.43
CA LEU A 26 -0.76 -8.54 14.52
C LEU A 26 0.10 -7.88 15.61
N ASN A 27 -0.19 -8.14 16.87
CA ASN A 27 0.64 -7.78 18.00
C ASN A 27 0.71 -8.93 19.02
N GLY A 28 1.29 -8.71 20.19
CA GLY A 28 1.38 -9.71 21.27
C GLY A 28 0.02 -10.21 21.79
N GLY A 29 -1.05 -9.47 21.58
CA GLY A 29 -2.42 -9.84 21.93
C GLY A 29 -3.17 -10.62 20.83
N GLY A 30 -2.58 -10.82 19.67
CA GLY A 30 -3.18 -11.54 18.52
C GLY A 30 -3.49 -10.65 17.33
N HIS A 31 -4.33 -11.17 16.42
CA HIS A 31 -4.77 -10.43 15.23
C HIS A 31 -5.66 -9.25 15.60
N GLN A 32 -5.49 -8.15 14.89
CA GLN A 32 -6.16 -6.88 15.14
C GLN A 32 -7.07 -6.50 13.98
N SER A 33 -8.16 -5.77 14.30
CA SER A 33 -9.00 -5.06 13.33
C SER A 33 -9.08 -3.56 13.61
N MET A 34 -8.33 -3.08 14.62
CA MET A 34 -8.23 -1.66 14.95
C MET A 34 -7.64 -0.84 13.80
N THR A 35 -7.96 0.43 13.76
CA THR A 35 -7.45 1.39 12.78
C THR A 35 -6.95 2.66 13.45
N ASN A 36 -6.08 3.39 12.75
CA ASN A 36 -5.61 4.73 13.15
C ASN A 36 -5.68 5.63 11.92
N LEU A 37 -6.40 6.73 12.05
CA LEU A 37 -6.47 7.75 11.02
C LEU A 37 -5.17 8.54 10.99
N VAL A 38 -4.80 9.00 9.82
CA VAL A 38 -3.70 9.93 9.57
C VAL A 38 -4.30 11.22 9.04
N SER A 39 -4.06 12.33 9.73
CA SER A 39 -4.54 13.65 9.29
C SER A 39 -3.74 14.14 8.08
N ASN A 40 -4.26 15.17 7.40
CA ASN A 40 -3.57 15.87 6.31
C ASN A 40 -2.24 16.56 6.71
N THR A 41 -1.91 16.56 8.00
CA THR A 41 -0.62 17.02 8.53
C THR A 41 0.31 15.88 8.96
N GLY A 42 -0.09 14.60 8.73
CA GLY A 42 0.69 13.41 9.08
C GLY A 42 0.61 13.01 10.56
N VAL A 43 -0.36 13.52 11.30
CA VAL A 43 -0.58 13.12 12.70
C VAL A 43 -1.43 11.85 12.74
N VAL A 44 -0.93 10.81 13.42
CA VAL A 44 -1.64 9.54 13.61
C VAL A 44 -2.53 9.62 14.85
N SER A 45 -3.81 9.30 14.69
CA SER A 45 -4.80 9.30 15.77
C SER A 45 -4.62 8.11 16.73
N SER A 46 -5.30 8.17 17.89
CA SER A 46 -5.49 7.02 18.78
C SER A 46 -6.20 5.87 18.07
N ASP A 47 -6.12 4.67 18.65
CA ASP A 47 -6.79 3.49 18.13
C ASP A 47 -8.31 3.70 18.05
N VAL A 48 -8.86 3.44 16.88
CA VAL A 48 -10.31 3.32 16.65
C VAL A 48 -10.68 1.86 16.77
N GLY A 49 -11.77 1.58 17.48
CA GLY A 49 -12.29 0.23 17.70
C GLY A 49 -12.46 -0.53 16.39
N GLY A 50 -11.97 -1.76 16.34
CA GLY A 50 -11.90 -2.54 15.12
C GLY A 50 -13.25 -2.92 14.54
N VAL A 51 -13.35 -2.85 13.22
CA VAL A 51 -14.51 -3.30 12.44
C VAL A 51 -14.08 -4.46 11.54
N GLY A 52 -14.97 -5.45 11.39
CA GLY A 52 -14.71 -6.65 10.59
C GLY A 52 -13.77 -7.66 11.26
N THR A 53 -13.43 -8.70 10.52
CA THR A 53 -12.60 -9.81 11.00
C THR A 53 -11.14 -9.39 11.19
N ALA A 54 -10.65 -9.51 12.43
CA ALA A 54 -9.26 -9.23 12.78
C ALA A 54 -8.30 -10.14 11.98
N ARG A 55 -7.26 -9.57 11.35
CA ARG A 55 -6.35 -10.31 10.47
C ARG A 55 -5.01 -9.62 10.26
N GLN A 56 -4.00 -10.38 9.85
CA GLN A 56 -2.70 -9.86 9.41
C GLN A 56 -2.47 -10.09 7.92
N GLY A 57 -1.59 -9.29 7.34
CA GLY A 57 -1.18 -9.38 5.94
C GLY A 57 -2.30 -9.13 4.92
N PRO A 58 -3.27 -8.23 5.20
CA PRO A 58 -4.14 -7.73 4.16
C PRO A 58 -3.36 -6.85 3.18
N GLY A 59 -3.96 -6.52 2.04
CA GLY A 59 -3.58 -5.38 1.20
C GLY A 59 -4.56 -4.24 1.42
N ALA A 60 -4.16 -3.04 1.03
CA ALA A 60 -5.04 -1.87 0.98
C ALA A 60 -4.66 -0.96 -0.18
N CYS A 61 -5.65 -0.34 -0.80
CA CYS A 61 -5.48 0.67 -1.85
C CYS A 61 -6.68 1.62 -1.84
N GLU A 62 -6.57 2.65 -2.63
CA GLU A 62 -7.63 3.63 -2.87
C GLU A 62 -8.56 3.16 -3.99
N TYR A 63 -9.77 3.70 -4.03
CA TYR A 63 -10.74 3.58 -5.12
C TYR A 63 -11.71 4.76 -5.08
N GLY A 64 -12.33 5.06 -6.22
CA GLY A 64 -13.35 6.11 -6.34
C GLY A 64 -12.80 7.52 -6.19
N GLY A 65 -11.48 7.67 -6.14
CA GLY A 65 -10.78 8.95 -6.01
C GLY A 65 -10.79 9.58 -4.60
N ASP A 66 -11.55 9.02 -3.65
CA ASP A 66 -11.71 9.58 -2.31
C ASP A 66 -11.94 8.51 -1.21
N LYS A 67 -11.79 7.23 -1.53
CA LYS A 67 -12.13 6.10 -0.65
C LYS A 67 -11.02 5.06 -0.62
N GLY A 68 -11.01 4.24 0.45
CA GLY A 68 -10.06 3.16 0.62
C GLY A 68 -10.72 1.78 0.73
N ILE A 69 -9.94 0.73 0.54
CA ILE A 69 -10.38 -0.66 0.72
C ILE A 69 -9.26 -1.50 1.32
N PHE A 70 -9.56 -2.25 2.38
CA PHE A 70 -8.74 -3.34 2.89
C PHE A 70 -9.29 -4.66 2.39
N ALA A 71 -8.43 -5.58 1.90
CA ALA A 71 -8.90 -6.90 1.49
C ALA A 71 -7.88 -8.00 1.78
N TYR A 72 -8.39 -9.25 1.80
CA TYR A 72 -7.57 -10.45 2.02
C TYR A 72 -6.98 -10.53 3.44
N GLY A 73 -5.92 -11.33 3.62
CA GLY A 73 -5.26 -11.52 4.90
C GLY A 73 -5.53 -12.87 5.56
N LYS A 74 -5.08 -13.03 6.80
CA LYS A 74 -5.17 -14.29 7.56
C LYS A 74 -5.42 -14.06 9.05
N SER A 75 -6.30 -14.91 9.63
CA SER A 75 -6.46 -15.12 11.06
C SER A 75 -6.96 -16.55 11.27
N GLY A 76 -6.05 -17.49 11.52
CA GLY A 76 -6.40 -18.92 11.45
C GLY A 76 -6.51 -19.41 10.00
N SER A 77 -7.55 -18.99 9.28
CA SER A 77 -7.75 -19.24 7.85
C SER A 77 -7.29 -18.08 6.98
N LEU A 78 -7.11 -18.32 5.67
CA LEU A 78 -6.94 -17.26 4.67
C LEU A 78 -8.30 -16.68 4.30
N TYR A 79 -8.31 -15.37 4.05
CA TYR A 79 -9.53 -14.63 3.67
C TYR A 79 -9.39 -13.99 2.29
N ASN A 80 -10.55 -13.78 1.66
CA ASN A 80 -10.72 -12.97 0.45
C ASN A 80 -11.78 -11.86 0.64
N MET A 81 -12.28 -11.69 1.86
CA MET A 81 -13.21 -10.61 2.22
C MET A 81 -12.56 -9.23 2.11
N SER A 82 -13.36 -8.21 1.98
CA SER A 82 -12.93 -6.81 1.98
C SER A 82 -13.72 -5.95 2.97
N ASN A 83 -13.15 -4.81 3.33
CA ASN A 83 -13.77 -3.76 4.13
C ASN A 83 -13.55 -2.44 3.42
N LEU A 84 -14.62 -1.77 3.05
CA LEU A 84 -14.55 -0.46 2.41
C LEU A 84 -14.27 0.60 3.46
N VAL A 85 -13.54 1.62 3.07
CA VAL A 85 -13.28 2.83 3.87
C VAL A 85 -13.97 3.99 3.16
N SER A 86 -14.84 4.71 3.88
CA SER A 86 -15.49 5.90 3.34
C SER A 86 -14.50 7.07 3.22
N ASN A 87 -14.90 8.12 2.53
CA ASN A 87 -14.15 9.38 2.47
C ASN A 87 -14.09 10.17 3.81
N THR A 88 -14.60 9.60 4.87
CA THR A 88 -14.46 10.10 6.26
C THR A 88 -13.71 9.11 7.16
N GLY A 89 -13.01 8.13 6.57
CA GLY A 89 -12.21 7.14 7.28
C GLY A 89 -13.02 6.08 8.05
N VAL A 90 -14.32 5.96 7.79
CA VAL A 90 -15.15 4.94 8.44
C VAL A 90 -15.03 3.60 7.72
N VAL A 91 -14.57 2.57 8.44
CA VAL A 91 -14.44 1.20 7.92
C VAL A 91 -15.77 0.47 7.99
N SER A 92 -16.18 -0.17 6.89
CA SER A 92 -17.39 -1.00 6.82
C SER A 92 -17.19 -2.38 7.46
N SER A 93 -18.30 -3.08 7.75
CA SER A 93 -18.28 -4.51 8.05
C SER A 93 -17.74 -5.32 6.86
N ASP A 94 -17.43 -6.61 7.11
CA ASP A 94 -16.91 -7.51 6.08
C ASP A 94 -17.87 -7.63 4.90
N VAL A 95 -17.35 -7.42 3.70
CA VAL A 95 -18.01 -7.69 2.41
C VAL A 95 -17.55 -9.05 1.93
N ALA A 96 -18.48 -9.83 1.39
CA ALA A 96 -18.21 -11.18 0.89
C ALA A 96 -17.05 -11.20 -0.10
N GLY A 97 -16.13 -12.13 0.10
CA GLY A 97 -14.88 -12.20 -0.65
C GLY A 97 -15.04 -12.66 -2.09
N VAL A 98 -14.16 -12.14 -2.95
CA VAL A 98 -14.04 -12.54 -4.35
C VAL A 98 -12.58 -12.97 -4.61
N GLY A 99 -12.40 -13.96 -5.47
CA GLY A 99 -11.09 -14.48 -5.85
C GLY A 99 -10.44 -15.39 -4.80
N THR A 100 -9.20 -15.77 -5.07
CA THR A 100 -8.42 -16.70 -4.24
C THR A 100 -7.99 -16.06 -2.93
N ALA A 101 -8.40 -16.63 -1.81
CA ALA A 101 -8.04 -16.19 -0.47
C ALA A 101 -6.51 -16.27 -0.26
N ARG A 102 -5.87 -15.18 0.17
CA ARG A 102 -4.41 -15.08 0.28
C ARG A 102 -3.98 -13.99 1.28
N ARG A 103 -2.68 -13.92 1.57
CA ARG A 103 -2.08 -12.93 2.47
C ARG A 103 -0.74 -12.43 1.96
N TYR A 104 -0.24 -11.33 2.54
CA TYR A 104 1.07 -10.74 2.22
C TYR A 104 1.20 -10.34 0.76
N LEU A 105 0.15 -9.80 0.23
CA LEU A 105 0.00 -9.28 -1.13
C LEU A 105 0.35 -7.80 -1.15
N GLY A 106 0.62 -7.26 -2.34
CA GLY A 106 0.70 -5.83 -2.59
C GLY A 106 -0.63 -5.28 -3.09
N ALA A 107 -0.83 -3.98 -2.94
CA ALA A 107 -1.97 -3.27 -3.52
C ALA A 107 -1.61 -1.82 -3.79
N CYS A 108 -2.16 -1.24 -4.85
CA CYS A 108 -2.03 0.17 -5.20
C CYS A 108 -3.22 0.65 -6.04
N SER A 109 -3.31 1.95 -6.23
CA SER A 109 -4.24 2.60 -7.15
C SER A 109 -3.73 2.53 -8.59
N TYR A 110 -4.63 2.70 -9.55
CA TYR A 110 -4.35 2.92 -10.97
C TYR A 110 -5.55 3.57 -11.65
N GLY A 111 -5.33 4.25 -12.78
CA GLY A 111 -6.41 4.83 -13.60
C GLY A 111 -7.22 5.88 -12.84
N GLU A 112 -6.58 6.63 -11.95
CA GLU A 112 -7.10 7.73 -11.14
C GLU A 112 -8.10 7.32 -10.04
N ASP A 113 -8.98 6.33 -10.29
CA ASP A 113 -10.11 6.01 -9.41
C ASP A 113 -10.28 4.50 -9.11
N LYS A 114 -9.32 3.67 -9.49
CA LYS A 114 -9.37 2.20 -9.37
C LYS A 114 -8.21 1.65 -8.57
N GLY A 115 -8.39 0.44 -8.04
CA GLY A 115 -7.35 -0.26 -7.30
C GLY A 115 -7.03 -1.64 -7.87
N ILE A 116 -5.89 -2.18 -7.46
CA ILE A 116 -5.47 -3.54 -7.80
C ILE A 116 -4.81 -4.21 -6.60
N PHE A 117 -5.22 -5.44 -6.32
CA PHE A 117 -4.55 -6.36 -5.41
C PHE A 117 -3.74 -7.37 -6.21
N GLY A 118 -2.50 -7.64 -5.84
CA GLY A 118 -1.67 -8.57 -6.59
C GLY A 118 -0.72 -9.40 -5.76
N TYR A 119 -0.40 -10.60 -6.28
CA TYR A 119 0.57 -11.51 -5.70
C TYR A 119 0.17 -12.05 -4.32
N GLY A 120 1.15 -12.44 -3.50
CA GLY A 120 0.92 -12.92 -2.14
C GLY A 120 1.10 -14.42 -1.99
N ARG A 121 0.50 -14.99 -0.92
CA ARG A 121 0.65 -16.40 -0.55
C ARG A 121 -0.68 -17.08 -0.32
N VAL A 122 -0.89 -18.20 -1.00
CA VAL A 122 -2.01 -19.12 -0.86
C VAL A 122 -1.49 -20.42 -0.22
N GLY A 123 -1.97 -20.76 0.98
CA GLY A 123 -1.48 -21.94 1.71
C GLY A 123 0.04 -21.92 1.89
N THR A 124 0.75 -22.83 1.22
CA THR A 124 2.21 -22.96 1.24
C THR A 124 2.90 -22.35 0.02
N SER A 125 2.16 -21.95 -1.01
CA SER A 125 2.70 -21.49 -2.29
C SER A 125 2.49 -19.99 -2.49
N GLU A 126 3.41 -19.33 -3.15
CA GLU A 126 3.28 -17.96 -3.65
C GLU A 126 2.43 -17.95 -4.93
N THR A 127 1.79 -16.80 -5.19
CA THR A 127 0.98 -16.57 -6.38
C THR A 127 1.30 -15.21 -7.01
N ALA A 128 1.04 -15.08 -8.32
CA ALA A 128 1.08 -13.81 -9.04
C ALA A 128 -0.32 -13.34 -9.49
N VAL A 129 -1.38 -14.01 -9.04
CA VAL A 129 -2.78 -13.65 -9.33
C VAL A 129 -3.07 -12.21 -8.92
N THR A 130 -3.88 -11.52 -9.72
CA THR A 130 -4.33 -10.16 -9.42
C THR A 130 -5.85 -10.05 -9.42
N ASN A 131 -6.38 -9.06 -8.72
CA ASN A 131 -7.80 -8.71 -8.70
C ASN A 131 -7.93 -7.18 -8.84
N LEU A 132 -8.65 -6.75 -9.84
CA LEU A 132 -8.95 -5.33 -10.03
C LEU A 132 -10.05 -4.90 -9.05
N VAL A 133 -10.01 -3.64 -8.66
CA VAL A 133 -11.05 -2.97 -7.87
C VAL A 133 -11.63 -1.86 -8.71
N SER A 134 -12.95 -1.87 -8.88
CA SER A 134 -13.65 -0.81 -9.60
C SER A 134 -13.71 0.48 -8.77
N ASN A 135 -14.08 1.59 -9.40
CA ASN A 135 -14.33 2.86 -8.73
C ASN A 135 -15.54 2.85 -7.76
N ALA A 136 -16.28 1.76 -7.73
CA ALA A 136 -17.34 1.51 -6.74
C ALA A 136 -16.87 0.60 -5.59
N GLY A 137 -15.58 0.23 -5.50
CA GLY A 137 -15.03 -0.66 -4.48
C GLY A 137 -15.36 -2.14 -4.70
N VAL A 138 -15.79 -2.53 -5.89
CA VAL A 138 -16.08 -3.94 -6.20
C VAL A 138 -14.81 -4.65 -6.64
N VAL A 139 -14.43 -5.70 -5.89
CA VAL A 139 -13.30 -6.57 -6.23
C VAL A 139 -13.72 -7.53 -7.34
N ALA A 140 -12.95 -7.59 -8.43
CA ALA A 140 -13.17 -8.50 -9.54
C ALA A 140 -12.61 -9.92 -9.25
N SER A 141 -13.05 -10.92 -10.03
CA SER A 141 -12.49 -12.27 -10.01
C SER A 141 -10.99 -12.26 -10.35
N ASP A 142 -10.33 -13.39 -10.08
CA ASP A 142 -8.91 -13.56 -10.35
C ASP A 142 -8.56 -13.36 -11.81
N THR A 143 -7.55 -12.52 -12.05
CA THR A 143 -6.85 -12.43 -13.32
C THR A 143 -5.57 -13.24 -13.24
N ALA A 144 -5.26 -14.00 -14.30
CA ALA A 144 -4.06 -14.82 -14.38
C ALA A 144 -2.80 -13.99 -14.05
N GLY A 145 -1.95 -14.56 -13.21
CA GLY A 145 -0.74 -13.89 -12.75
C GLY A 145 0.28 -13.66 -13.86
N VAL A 146 0.96 -12.53 -13.78
CA VAL A 146 2.07 -12.15 -14.65
C VAL A 146 3.33 -11.97 -13.80
N GLY A 147 4.47 -12.44 -14.29
CA GLY A 147 5.75 -12.35 -13.61
C GLY A 147 5.96 -13.38 -12.48
N THR A 148 7.04 -13.18 -11.73
CA THR A 148 7.47 -14.10 -10.66
C THR A 148 6.54 -14.05 -9.44
N ALA A 149 5.89 -15.15 -9.11
CA ALA A 149 5.04 -15.29 -7.93
C ALA A 149 5.84 -15.06 -6.65
N ARG A 150 5.37 -14.19 -5.77
CA ARG A 150 6.06 -13.80 -4.54
C ARG A 150 5.12 -13.19 -3.50
N LYS A 151 5.54 -13.16 -2.26
CA LYS A 151 4.85 -12.56 -1.10
C LYS A 151 5.70 -11.46 -0.48
N TYR A 152 5.14 -10.73 0.48
CA TYR A 152 5.82 -9.66 1.22
C TYR A 152 6.41 -8.57 0.31
N LEU A 153 5.87 -8.41 -0.86
CA LEU A 153 6.11 -7.29 -1.77
C LEU A 153 5.25 -6.10 -1.32
N SER A 154 5.55 -4.95 -1.88
CA SER A 154 4.69 -3.78 -1.72
C SER A 154 4.33 -3.19 -3.09
N ALA A 155 3.46 -2.20 -3.09
CA ALA A 155 3.07 -1.48 -4.31
C ALA A 155 2.70 -0.04 -3.97
N CYS A 156 2.87 0.85 -4.95
CA CYS A 156 2.40 2.24 -4.89
C CYS A 156 1.96 2.71 -6.28
N GLU A 157 1.32 3.84 -6.33
CA GLU A 157 1.04 4.56 -7.55
C GLU A 157 2.28 5.34 -8.02
N TYR A 158 2.37 5.61 -9.32
CA TYR A 158 3.31 6.54 -9.95
C TYR A 158 2.69 7.11 -11.23
N GLY A 159 3.18 8.27 -11.68
CA GLY A 159 2.71 8.94 -12.89
C GLY A 159 1.28 9.42 -12.84
N GLY A 160 0.68 9.46 -11.63
CA GLY A 160 -0.67 9.96 -11.38
C GLY A 160 -1.80 9.00 -11.79
N ASP A 161 -1.50 7.93 -12.53
CA ASP A 161 -2.54 7.00 -13.05
C ASP A 161 -2.06 5.54 -13.19
N LYS A 162 -0.84 5.21 -12.76
CA LYS A 162 -0.22 3.89 -12.95
C LYS A 162 0.26 3.33 -11.62
N GLY A 163 0.36 2.00 -11.54
CA GLY A 163 0.87 1.32 -10.35
C GLY A 163 2.18 0.57 -10.60
N ILE A 164 2.87 0.24 -9.52
CA ILE A 164 4.07 -0.60 -9.55
C ILE A 164 4.08 -1.55 -8.35
N PHE A 165 4.20 -2.85 -8.61
CA PHE A 165 4.54 -3.86 -7.61
C PHE A 165 6.05 -4.03 -7.55
N GLY A 166 6.64 -4.10 -6.36
CA GLY A 166 8.09 -4.22 -6.24
C GLY A 166 8.57 -5.09 -5.10
N PHE A 167 9.78 -5.66 -5.31
CA PHE A 167 10.50 -6.45 -4.31
C PHE A 167 9.79 -7.75 -3.93
N GLY A 168 10.03 -8.28 -2.72
CA GLY A 168 9.34 -9.45 -2.18
C GLY A 168 10.21 -10.71 -2.07
N TYR A 169 9.55 -11.85 -1.76
CA TYR A 169 10.19 -13.12 -1.41
C TYR A 169 9.42 -14.33 -1.92
N ASN A 170 10.13 -15.35 -2.42
CA ASN A 170 9.59 -16.67 -2.77
C ASN A 170 10.57 -17.83 -2.51
N GLY A 171 11.43 -17.69 -1.52
CA GLY A 171 12.59 -18.53 -1.28
C GLY A 171 13.89 -17.80 -1.58
N ALA A 172 13.83 -16.80 -2.46
CA ALA A 172 14.86 -15.80 -2.71
C ALA A 172 14.30 -14.40 -2.42
N VAL A 173 15.17 -13.45 -2.10
CA VAL A 173 14.85 -12.03 -1.91
C VAL A 173 14.99 -11.33 -3.26
N TRP A 174 13.97 -10.58 -3.66
CA TRP A 174 13.90 -9.96 -4.99
C TRP A 174 13.97 -8.44 -4.95
N SER A 175 14.54 -7.85 -6.00
CA SER A 175 14.45 -6.42 -6.32
C SER A 175 13.70 -6.16 -7.64
N ILE A 176 13.06 -7.18 -8.23
CA ILE A 176 12.27 -7.05 -9.46
C ILE A 176 10.99 -6.25 -9.22
N THR A 177 10.50 -5.62 -10.30
CA THR A 177 9.24 -4.87 -10.29
C THR A 177 8.34 -5.26 -11.45
N ASN A 178 7.04 -4.99 -11.30
CA ASN A 178 6.03 -5.15 -12.36
C ASN A 178 5.21 -3.86 -12.43
N LEU A 179 5.25 -3.22 -13.57
CA LEU A 179 4.46 -2.02 -13.82
C LEU A 179 2.99 -2.39 -14.05
N VAL A 180 2.09 -1.53 -13.60
CA VAL A 180 0.65 -1.62 -13.85
C VAL A 180 0.25 -0.42 -14.69
N SER A 181 -0.36 -0.67 -15.84
CA SER A 181 -0.85 0.41 -16.71
C SER A 181 -2.10 1.07 -16.12
N ASN A 182 -2.48 2.23 -16.63
CA ASN A 182 -3.73 2.91 -16.28
C ASN A 182 -5.02 2.14 -16.66
N ALA A 183 -4.89 1.01 -17.38
CA ALA A 183 -5.96 0.06 -17.64
C ALA A 183 -5.94 -1.16 -16.68
N GLY A 184 -5.02 -1.18 -15.67
CA GLY A 184 -4.88 -2.29 -14.72
C GLY A 184 -4.14 -3.51 -15.29
N VAL A 185 -3.43 -3.37 -16.41
CA VAL A 185 -2.65 -4.47 -17.00
C VAL A 185 -1.28 -4.52 -16.35
N VAL A 186 -0.95 -5.67 -15.77
CA VAL A 186 0.36 -5.92 -15.14
C VAL A 186 1.37 -6.36 -16.20
N ALA A 187 2.52 -5.70 -16.26
CA ALA A 187 3.62 -6.06 -17.15
C ALA A 187 4.46 -7.21 -16.56
N SER A 188 5.24 -7.89 -17.41
CA SER A 188 6.25 -8.87 -17.00
C SER A 188 7.31 -8.24 -16.09
N ASP A 189 8.09 -9.10 -15.42
CA ASP A 189 9.17 -8.66 -14.54
C ASP A 189 10.11 -7.69 -15.26
N GLN A 190 10.35 -6.55 -14.63
CA GLN A 190 11.43 -5.65 -15.01
C GLN A 190 12.74 -6.20 -14.44
N ALA A 191 13.85 -6.01 -15.16
CA ALA A 191 15.17 -6.37 -14.65
C ALA A 191 15.37 -5.78 -13.24
N ALA A 192 16.11 -6.53 -12.41
CA ALA A 192 16.39 -6.10 -11.04
C ALA A 192 16.85 -4.62 -11.03
N THR A 193 16.19 -3.85 -10.18
CA THR A 193 16.59 -2.45 -9.97
C THR A 193 18.00 -2.40 -9.38
N THR A 194 18.63 -1.24 -9.38
CA THR A 194 19.94 -1.04 -8.72
C THR A 194 19.85 -1.07 -7.19
N GLY A 195 18.64 -1.25 -6.63
CA GLY A 195 18.39 -1.34 -5.19
C GLY A 195 18.57 -2.75 -4.62
N THR A 196 18.90 -2.81 -3.33
CA THR A 196 19.03 -4.06 -2.58
C THR A 196 17.70 -4.79 -2.49
N GLY A 197 17.67 -6.06 -2.90
CA GLY A 197 16.48 -6.92 -2.78
C GLY A 197 16.05 -7.03 -1.31
N ARG A 198 14.74 -6.93 -1.05
CA ARG A 198 14.17 -7.06 0.30
C ARG A 198 12.69 -7.42 0.28
N TYR A 199 12.17 -7.82 1.43
CA TYR A 199 10.78 -8.22 1.62
C TYR A 199 10.19 -7.59 2.89
N GLY A 200 8.88 -7.59 3.02
CA GLY A 200 8.18 -6.98 4.18
C GLY A 200 8.37 -5.46 4.26
N LEU A 201 8.63 -4.83 3.13
CA LEU A 201 8.72 -3.39 2.95
C LEU A 201 7.31 -2.79 2.81
N ALA A 202 7.22 -1.46 2.87
CA ALA A 202 6.03 -0.72 2.52
C ALA A 202 6.31 0.25 1.36
N ALA A 203 5.25 0.77 0.76
CA ALA A 203 5.35 1.77 -0.30
C ALA A 203 4.14 2.71 -0.27
N CYS A 204 4.35 3.94 -0.66
CA CYS A 204 3.31 4.96 -0.86
C CYS A 204 3.69 5.91 -1.98
N SER A 205 2.75 6.72 -2.40
CA SER A 205 2.97 7.84 -3.32
C SER A 205 3.51 9.06 -2.57
N TYR A 206 4.14 9.98 -3.31
CA TYR A 206 4.54 11.31 -2.86
C TYR A 206 4.71 12.24 -4.06
N GLY A 207 4.65 13.56 -3.83
CA GLY A 207 4.88 14.59 -4.85
C GLY A 207 3.87 14.54 -6.00
N GLY A 208 2.69 13.95 -5.76
CA GLY A 208 1.56 13.87 -6.69
C GLY A 208 1.72 12.85 -7.84
N ASP A 209 2.95 12.48 -8.22
CA ASP A 209 3.19 11.59 -9.37
C ASP A 209 4.34 10.58 -9.19
N LYS A 210 4.89 10.45 -7.99
CA LYS A 210 6.04 9.61 -7.66
C LYS A 210 5.72 8.62 -6.56
N GLY A 211 6.52 7.56 -6.47
CA GLY A 211 6.41 6.57 -5.41
C GLY A 211 7.70 6.38 -4.62
N ILE A 212 7.59 5.73 -3.48
CA ILE A 212 8.73 5.35 -2.65
C ILE A 212 8.50 3.96 -2.05
N PHE A 213 9.49 3.09 -2.17
CA PHE A 213 9.59 1.85 -1.41
C PHE A 213 10.52 2.07 -0.22
N GLY A 214 10.15 1.62 0.97
CA GLY A 214 10.99 1.83 2.15
C GLY A 214 10.97 0.69 3.14
N PHE A 215 12.07 0.60 3.90
CA PHE A 215 12.25 -0.37 4.97
C PHE A 215 12.27 -1.83 4.47
N GLY A 216 11.86 -2.79 5.32
CA GLY A 216 11.82 -4.21 4.97
C GLY A 216 12.95 -5.01 5.57
N ALA A 217 13.29 -6.15 4.95
CA ALA A 217 14.36 -7.03 5.42
C ALA A 217 15.14 -7.68 4.29
N ASN A 218 16.44 -7.88 4.52
CA ASN A 218 17.35 -8.72 3.73
C ASN A 218 18.37 -9.38 4.68
N GLY A 219 17.98 -10.51 5.29
CA GLY A 219 18.77 -11.14 6.35
C GLY A 219 18.64 -10.47 7.72
N GLY A 220 18.27 -9.22 7.80
CA GLY A 220 17.93 -8.41 8.98
C GLY A 220 16.96 -7.33 8.58
N ALA A 221 16.44 -6.57 9.54
CA ALA A 221 15.60 -5.41 9.26
C ALA A 221 16.43 -4.27 8.64
N GLU A 222 15.83 -3.57 7.68
CA GLU A 222 16.45 -2.49 6.90
C GLU A 222 15.63 -1.21 7.03
N ASN A 223 16.29 -0.06 6.80
CA ASN A 223 15.64 1.26 6.75
C ASN A 223 15.95 2.02 5.45
N VAL A 224 16.59 1.39 4.48
CA VAL A 224 16.87 1.98 3.16
C VAL A 224 15.57 2.23 2.39
N THR A 225 15.62 3.21 1.48
CA THR A 225 14.49 3.55 0.61
C THR A 225 14.92 3.60 -0.85
N ASN A 226 13.95 3.43 -1.76
CA ASN A 226 14.13 3.60 -3.21
C ASN A 226 13.01 4.48 -3.75
N LEU A 227 13.37 5.57 -4.37
CA LEU A 227 12.41 6.45 -5.03
C LEU A 227 11.95 5.84 -6.35
N VAL A 228 10.69 6.05 -6.68
CA VAL A 228 10.10 5.69 -7.98
C VAL A 228 9.77 6.97 -8.73
N SER A 229 10.32 7.11 -9.93
CA SER A 229 10.04 8.26 -10.78
C SER A 229 8.61 8.19 -11.35
N ASN A 230 8.12 9.29 -11.90
CA ASN A 230 6.85 9.35 -12.61
C ASN A 230 6.79 8.52 -13.91
N THR A 231 7.88 7.89 -14.29
CA THR A 231 7.97 6.92 -15.39
C THR A 231 8.11 5.47 -14.91
N GLY A 232 8.04 5.22 -13.58
CA GLY A 232 8.14 3.89 -12.98
C GLY A 232 9.57 3.36 -12.84
N VAL A 233 10.58 4.21 -12.96
CA VAL A 233 11.99 3.84 -12.74
C VAL A 233 12.30 3.90 -11.25
N VAL A 234 12.78 2.77 -10.69
CA VAL A 234 13.19 2.67 -9.29
C VAL A 234 14.66 3.06 -9.15
N SER A 235 14.98 3.98 -8.24
CA SER A 235 16.34 4.45 -7.97
C SER A 235 17.19 3.41 -7.24
N SER A 236 18.50 3.64 -7.17
CA SER A 236 19.39 2.99 -6.20
C SER A 236 18.96 3.28 -4.76
N ASP A 237 19.50 2.51 -3.81
CA ASP A 237 19.23 2.70 -2.39
C ASP A 237 19.61 4.12 -1.92
N VAL A 238 18.69 4.73 -1.23
CA VAL A 238 18.93 5.96 -0.45
C VAL A 238 19.16 5.55 1.00
N ALA A 239 20.18 6.12 1.62
CA ALA A 239 20.54 5.84 3.00
C ALA A 239 19.34 5.96 3.94
N GLY A 240 19.16 4.96 4.77
CA GLY A 240 18.02 4.85 5.68
C GLY A 240 18.02 5.91 6.77
N VAL A 241 16.82 6.32 7.13
CA VAL A 241 16.53 7.21 8.26
C VAL A 241 15.53 6.52 9.19
N GLY A 242 15.74 6.63 10.49
CA GLY A 242 14.91 5.98 11.49
C GLY A 242 15.27 4.52 11.77
N THR A 243 14.50 3.90 12.65
CA THR A 243 14.71 2.51 13.09
C THR A 243 14.37 1.51 12.01
N ALA A 244 15.33 0.65 11.68
CA ALA A 244 15.16 -0.43 10.71
C ALA A 244 14.06 -1.40 11.14
N ARG A 245 13.09 -1.68 10.27
CA ARG A 245 11.94 -2.55 10.59
C ARG A 245 11.28 -3.12 9.34
N GLN A 246 10.48 -4.16 9.51
CA GLN A 246 9.77 -4.86 8.43
C GLN A 246 8.27 -5.00 8.74
N TYR A 247 7.47 -5.37 7.73
CA TYR A 247 6.02 -5.59 7.85
C TYR A 247 5.24 -4.36 8.33
N LEU A 248 5.67 -3.19 7.93
CA LEU A 248 5.05 -1.90 8.18
C LEU A 248 3.97 -1.59 7.14
N GLY A 249 3.16 -0.56 7.39
CA GLY A 249 2.25 0.03 6.41
C GLY A 249 2.78 1.37 5.91
N ALA A 250 2.24 1.84 4.78
CA ALA A 250 2.47 3.19 4.29
C ALA A 250 1.27 3.68 3.48
N CYS A 251 1.00 4.98 3.55
CA CYS A 251 -0.02 5.66 2.75
C CYS A 251 0.42 7.09 2.44
N GLU A 252 -0.30 7.73 1.54
CA GLU A 252 -0.18 9.16 1.28
C GLU A 252 -0.96 9.97 2.32
N TYR A 253 -0.60 11.23 2.52
CA TYR A 253 -1.35 12.23 3.29
C TYR A 253 -1.03 13.63 2.77
N GLY A 254 -1.93 14.59 3.01
CA GLY A 254 -1.76 15.99 2.61
C GLY A 254 -1.64 16.19 1.11
N GLY A 255 -2.17 15.27 0.32
CA GLY A 255 -2.25 15.30 -1.13
C GLY A 255 -0.92 15.07 -1.89
N ASP A 256 0.22 15.17 -1.23
CA ASP A 256 1.54 15.06 -1.89
C ASP A 256 2.66 14.48 -1.00
N LYS A 257 2.35 14.00 0.18
CA LYS A 257 3.30 13.49 1.17
C LYS A 257 2.99 12.04 1.54
N GLY A 258 4.00 11.30 2.01
CA GLY A 258 3.82 9.94 2.45
C GLY A 258 4.15 9.74 3.93
N ILE A 259 3.68 8.63 4.49
CA ILE A 259 4.01 8.20 5.85
C ILE A 259 4.23 6.70 5.89
N PHE A 260 5.34 6.27 6.48
CA PHE A 260 5.58 4.89 6.90
C PHE A 260 5.21 4.74 8.37
N GLY A 261 4.53 3.66 8.74
CA GLY A 261 4.13 3.48 10.14
C GLY A 261 4.15 2.05 10.63
N TYR A 262 4.40 1.91 11.94
CA TYR A 262 4.39 0.63 12.65
C TYR A 262 5.47 -0.35 12.15
N GLY A 263 5.22 -1.66 12.25
CA GLY A 263 6.13 -2.70 11.79
C GLY A 263 6.76 -3.50 12.93
N ASN A 264 7.84 -4.23 12.60
CA ASN A 264 8.57 -5.08 13.52
C ASN A 264 10.09 -4.83 13.41
N ASP A 265 10.73 -4.50 14.52
CA ASP A 265 12.17 -4.30 14.71
C ASP A 265 12.76 -5.31 15.71
N GLY A 266 12.01 -6.38 16.04
CA GLY A 266 12.23 -7.29 17.14
C GLY A 266 11.19 -7.08 18.27
N GLY A 267 10.57 -5.90 18.32
CA GLY A 267 9.35 -5.55 19.04
C GLY A 267 8.21 -5.24 18.06
N ASN A 268 7.24 -4.51 18.54
CA ASN A 268 6.12 -3.99 17.71
C ASN A 268 5.99 -2.49 17.97
N PRO A 269 6.93 -1.66 17.46
CA PRO A 269 6.88 -0.24 17.70
C PRO A 269 5.68 0.40 16.99
N ALA A 270 5.27 1.53 17.51
CA ALA A 270 4.28 2.37 16.86
C ALA A 270 4.93 3.62 16.22
N TYR A 271 6.23 3.56 15.86
CA TYR A 271 6.94 4.66 15.20
C TYR A 271 6.36 4.95 13.83
N THR A 272 6.46 6.22 13.43
CA THR A 272 6.16 6.68 12.07
C THR A 272 7.32 7.50 11.51
N ASN A 273 7.44 7.52 10.18
CA ASN A 273 8.39 8.36 9.45
C ASN A 273 7.62 9.09 8.34
N LEU A 274 7.61 10.40 8.40
CA LEU A 274 7.00 11.23 7.37
C LEU A 274 7.91 11.25 6.13
N VAL A 275 7.29 11.30 4.97
CA VAL A 275 7.95 11.48 3.68
C VAL A 275 7.49 12.81 3.10
N SER A 276 8.44 13.69 2.78
CA SER A 276 8.14 14.98 2.17
C SER A 276 7.69 14.80 0.71
N ASN A 277 7.13 15.84 0.12
CA ASN A 277 6.79 15.88 -1.31
C ASN A 277 7.99 15.83 -2.26
N THR A 278 9.20 15.82 -1.72
CA THR A 278 10.45 15.58 -2.48
C THR A 278 11.06 14.19 -2.22
N GLY A 279 10.35 13.32 -1.47
CA GLY A 279 10.78 11.95 -1.17
C GLY A 279 11.81 11.84 -0.04
N VAL A 280 11.99 12.89 0.76
CA VAL A 280 12.89 12.86 1.93
C VAL A 280 12.15 12.24 3.12
N VAL A 281 12.72 11.17 3.69
CA VAL A 281 12.18 10.49 4.87
C VAL A 281 12.70 11.17 6.14
N ALA A 282 11.81 11.51 7.05
CA ALA A 282 12.14 12.07 8.35
C ALA A 282 12.54 10.98 9.37
N SER A 283 13.22 11.37 10.45
CA SER A 283 13.50 10.50 11.61
C SER A 283 12.21 9.99 12.25
N ASP A 284 12.35 8.95 13.09
CA ASP A 284 11.22 8.39 13.82
C ASP A 284 10.48 9.46 14.62
N GLN A 285 9.18 9.49 14.45
CA GLN A 285 8.28 10.19 15.33
C GLN A 285 7.69 9.18 16.31
N ALA A 286 7.69 9.52 17.58
CA ALA A 286 7.04 8.69 18.58
C ALA A 286 5.55 8.56 18.19
N ALA A 287 5.05 7.35 18.12
CA ALA A 287 3.61 7.17 17.99
C ALA A 287 2.98 7.54 19.33
N GLU A 288 2.35 8.66 19.34
CA GLU A 288 1.86 9.21 20.59
C GLU A 288 0.67 8.44 21.16
N THR A 289 -0.06 7.65 20.35
CA THR A 289 -1.35 7.12 20.81
C THR A 289 -1.79 5.76 20.24
N GLY A 290 -1.08 5.17 19.27
CA GLY A 290 -1.50 3.92 18.63
C GLY A 290 -0.83 2.68 19.21
N THR A 291 -1.55 1.56 19.24
CA THR A 291 -1.00 0.26 19.62
C THR A 291 -0.05 -0.28 18.58
N GLY A 292 1.20 -0.55 18.99
CA GLY A 292 2.24 -1.09 18.11
C GLY A 292 1.86 -2.46 17.55
N ARG A 293 2.05 -2.65 16.23
CA ARG A 293 1.70 -3.88 15.50
C ARG A 293 2.43 -3.98 14.17
N TYR A 294 2.42 -5.14 13.56
CA TYR A 294 3.03 -5.42 12.27
C TYR A 294 2.11 -6.22 11.34
N GLY A 295 2.45 -6.34 10.08
CA GLY A 295 1.62 -7.03 9.09
C GLY A 295 0.27 -6.37 8.89
N LEU A 296 0.21 -5.06 9.07
CA LEU A 296 -0.92 -4.19 8.80
C LEU A 296 -0.88 -3.74 7.33
N ALA A 297 -1.91 -3.03 6.91
CA ALA A 297 -1.95 -2.31 5.64
C ALA A 297 -2.36 -0.85 5.86
N ALA A 298 -2.20 -0.02 4.84
CA ALA A 298 -2.63 1.36 4.87
C ALA A 298 -3.05 1.82 3.46
N CYS A 299 -3.95 2.79 3.40
CA CYS A 299 -4.35 3.50 2.19
C CYS A 299 -4.76 4.93 2.55
N SER A 300 -4.87 5.76 1.54
CA SER A 300 -5.37 7.12 1.66
C SER A 300 -6.86 7.19 1.31
N PHE A 301 -7.51 8.29 1.67
CA PHE A 301 -8.92 8.60 1.41
C PHE A 301 -9.14 10.11 1.58
N ASN A 302 -10.31 10.65 1.14
CA ASN A 302 -10.81 12.03 1.19
C ASN A 302 -10.42 12.89 -0.01
#